data_3c355b9969ca7ee138652899f467a3ea
#
_entry.id   3c355b9969ca7ee138652899f467a3ea
#
_cell.length_a   1.000
_cell.length_b   1.000
_cell.length_c   1.000
_cell.angle_alpha   90.00
_cell.angle_beta   90.00
_cell.angle_gamma   90.00
#
_symmetry.space_group_name_H-M   'P 1'
#
loop_
_entity.id
_entity.type
_entity.pdbx_description
1 polymer ?
#
loop_
_entity_poly.entity_id
_entity_poly.type
_entity_poly.pdbx_seq_one_letter_code
_entity_poly.pdbx_strand_id
1 'polypeptide(L)'
;MKNKLLLVLCFIMTPTLSFSAEENINNSEPEKQNAGMWASDDCIKLSKASGFYLKISGDLLKESGEKRQNGDNRRADELGAASLFFSDQAANYATNFQAYCHK
;
A
#
# COMPACT_ATOMS: atom_id res chain seq x y z
N MET A 1 17.35 9.64 42.08
CA MET A 1 17.39 9.54 41.58
C MET A 1 17.45 9.42 40.58
N LYS A 2 17.45 9.48 40.48
CA LYS A 2 17.56 9.33 39.63
C LYS A 2 17.56 9.00 38.66
N ASN A 3 17.70 8.92 38.54
CA ASN A 3 17.86 8.56 37.69
C ASN A 3 17.49 8.36 36.73
N LYS A 4 17.37 8.42 36.68
CA LYS A 4 17.12 8.19 35.87
C LYS A 4 17.14 8.14 34.91
N LEU A 5 17.32 8.28 34.85
CA LEU A 5 17.44 8.16 33.96
C LEU A 5 17.44 7.81 33.11
N LEU A 6 17.66 7.72 33.08
CA LEU A 6 17.81 7.35 32.23
C LEU A 6 17.55 7.03 31.39
N LEU A 7 17.49 6.91 31.27
CA LEU A 7 17.34 6.55 30.50
C LEU A 7 17.07 6.51 29.57
N VAL A 8 16.91 6.60 29.43
CA VAL A 8 16.72 6.63 28.60
C VAL A 8 16.95 6.51 27.65
N LEU A 9 17.31 6.58 27.50
CA LEU A 9 17.70 6.38 26.60
C LEU A 9 17.48 5.85 25.81
N CYS A 10 17.32 5.52 25.63
CA CYS A 10 17.24 4.77 25.03
C CYS A 10 16.62 4.85 23.94
N PHE A 11 16.19 5.04 23.70
CA PHE A 11 15.72 5.00 22.80
C PHE A 11 16.00 5.25 21.79
N ILE A 12 16.17 5.40 21.66
CA ILE A 12 16.78 5.79 20.86
C ILE A 12 17.12 5.10 19.76
N MET A 13 17.50 4.24 19.79
CA MET A 13 17.92 3.46 18.82
C MET A 13 16.98 3.14 17.85
N THR A 14 15.89 3.25 18.07
CA THR A 14 14.96 2.85 17.21
C THR A 14 15.05 3.25 15.83
N PRO A 15 15.38 4.33 15.53
CA PRO A 15 15.34 4.81 14.21
C PRO A 15 16.06 4.07 13.22
N THR A 16 16.97 3.43 13.61
CA THR A 16 17.79 2.84 12.67
C THR A 16 17.16 1.84 11.84
N LEU A 17 16.12 1.29 12.27
CA LEU A 17 15.60 0.27 11.49
C LEU A 17 15.13 0.63 10.20
N SER A 18 14.62 1.71 10.03
CA SER A 18 14.07 2.04 8.77
C SER A 18 15.00 2.00 7.65
N PHE A 19 16.21 2.19 7.87
CA PHE A 19 17.10 2.19 6.80
C PHE A 19 17.22 0.96 6.05
N SER A 20 17.07 -0.11 6.67
CA SER A 20 17.22 -1.33 5.95
C SER A 20 16.21 -1.46 4.90
N ALA A 21 15.06 -1.00 5.12
CA ALA A 21 14.05 -1.13 4.13
C ALA A 21 14.40 -0.36 2.91
N GLU A 22 14.97 0.74 3.03
CA GLU A 22 15.31 1.47 1.90
C GLU A 22 16.34 0.83 1.07
N GLU A 23 17.26 0.22 1.67
CA GLU A 23 18.25 -0.44 0.89
C GLU A 23 17.71 -1.53 0.09
N ASN A 24 16.78 -2.22 0.60
CA ASN A 24 16.20 -3.29 -0.15
C ASN A 24 15.53 -2.80 -1.37
N ILE A 25 14.87 -1.72 -1.32
CA ILE A 25 14.22 -1.21 -2.45
C ILE A 25 15.20 -0.86 -3.51
N ASN A 26 16.27 -0.32 -3.16
CA ASN A 26 17.24 0.00 -4.13
C ASN A 26 17.76 -1.16 -4.83
N ASN A 27 17.93 -2.23 -4.18
CA ASN A 27 18.46 -3.36 -4.84
C ASN A 27 17.59 -3.94 -5.83
N SER A 28 16.35 -3.80 -5.71
CA SER A 28 15.53 -4.44 -6.63
C SER A 28 15.26 -3.67 -7.80
N GLU A 29 15.87 -2.66 -8.08
CA GLU A 29 15.47 -1.94 -9.14
C GLU A 29 15.61 -2.39 -10.44
N PRO A 30 14.69 -2.27 -11.18
CA PRO A 30 14.69 -2.73 -12.50
C PRO A 30 15.23 -1.72 -13.41
N GLU A 31 15.64 -0.72 -12.91
CA GLU A 31 16.06 0.27 -13.75
C GLU A 31 17.15 -0.03 -14.56
N LYS A 32 17.81 -1.05 -14.32
CA LYS A 32 18.85 -1.34 -15.14
C LYS A 32 18.38 -1.64 -16.47
N GLN A 33 17.16 -1.84 -16.69
CA GLN A 33 16.72 -2.20 -17.96
C GLN A 33 16.74 -1.06 -18.88
N ASN A 34 16.09 -0.09 -18.70
CA ASN A 34 16.19 0.97 -19.54
C ASN A 34 15.70 2.14 -18.85
N ALA A 35 16.12 3.18 -19.12
CA ALA A 35 15.91 4.36 -18.49
C ALA A 35 14.56 4.56 -17.95
N GLY A 36 14.32 4.22 -16.79
CA GLY A 36 13.06 4.50 -16.17
C GLY A 36 11.93 3.59 -16.48
N MET A 37 12.15 2.59 -17.28
CA MET A 37 11.10 1.68 -17.60
C MET A 37 11.32 0.35 -16.93
N TRP A 38 10.28 -0.25 -16.47
CA TRP A 38 10.38 -1.52 -15.76
C TRP A 38 10.27 -2.68 -16.73
N ALA A 39 10.75 -3.80 -16.30
CA ALA A 39 10.66 -5.02 -17.09
C ALA A 39 9.23 -5.44 -17.23
N SER A 40 8.91 -6.15 -18.27
CA SER A 40 7.59 -6.62 -18.55
C SER A 40 7.00 -7.39 -17.43
N ASP A 41 7.75 -8.27 -16.79
CA ASP A 41 7.26 -9.07 -15.69
C ASP A 41 6.82 -8.21 -14.53
N ASP A 42 7.54 -7.18 -14.25
CA ASP A 42 7.19 -6.30 -13.15
C ASP A 42 5.96 -5.48 -13.51
N CYS A 43 5.83 -5.12 -14.76
CA CYS A 43 4.66 -4.41 -15.22
C CYS A 43 3.41 -5.25 -15.11
N ILE A 44 3.51 -6.52 -15.38
CA ILE A 44 2.41 -7.44 -15.23
C ILE A 44 1.99 -7.50 -13.78
N LYS A 45 2.95 -7.53 -12.86
CA LYS A 45 2.65 -7.56 -11.45
C LYS A 45 1.91 -6.30 -11.01
N LEU A 46 2.30 -5.15 -11.52
CA LEU A 46 1.61 -3.93 -11.18
C LEU A 46 0.18 -3.94 -11.68
N SER A 47 -0.01 -4.42 -12.87
CA SER A 47 -1.33 -4.49 -13.45
C SER A 47 -2.21 -5.42 -12.67
N LYS A 48 -1.69 -6.58 -12.31
CA LYS A 48 -2.43 -7.56 -11.56
C LYS A 48 -2.77 -7.03 -10.17
N ALA A 49 -1.86 -6.35 -9.54
CA ALA A 49 -2.09 -5.80 -8.21
C ALA A 49 -3.19 -4.74 -8.25
N SER A 50 -3.17 -3.90 -9.27
CA SER A 50 -4.19 -2.90 -9.41
C SER A 50 -5.56 -3.54 -9.56
N GLY A 51 -5.67 -4.53 -10.41
CA GLY A 51 -6.92 -5.23 -10.61
C GLY A 51 -7.41 -5.94 -9.39
N PHE A 52 -6.49 -6.57 -8.66
CA PHE A 52 -6.82 -7.30 -7.45
C PHE A 52 -7.41 -6.34 -6.40
N TYR A 53 -6.77 -5.21 -6.18
CA TYR A 53 -7.27 -4.26 -5.19
C TYR A 53 -8.58 -3.62 -5.63
N LEU A 54 -8.76 -3.45 -6.91
CA LEU A 54 -10.00 -2.91 -7.41
C LEU A 54 -11.14 -3.88 -7.16
N LYS A 55 -10.88 -5.16 -7.34
CA LYS A 55 -11.89 -6.16 -7.10
C LYS A 55 -12.27 -6.19 -5.63
N ILE A 56 -11.29 -6.16 -4.75
CA ILE A 56 -11.55 -6.15 -3.32
C ILE A 56 -12.38 -4.92 -2.96
N SER A 57 -12.03 -3.79 -3.54
CA SER A 57 -12.76 -2.57 -3.27
C SER A 57 -14.23 -2.72 -3.67
N GLY A 58 -14.49 -3.29 -4.82
CA GLY A 58 -15.84 -3.48 -5.28
C GLY A 58 -16.64 -4.42 -4.41
N ASP A 59 -16.01 -5.51 -3.96
CA ASP A 59 -16.65 -6.47 -3.09
C ASP A 59 -17.02 -5.82 -1.76
N LEU A 60 -16.13 -5.02 -1.21
CA LEU A 60 -16.39 -4.36 0.05
C LEU A 60 -17.51 -3.32 -0.08
N LEU A 61 -17.55 -2.65 -1.21
CA LEU A 61 -18.58 -1.68 -1.42
C LEU A 61 -19.96 -2.34 -1.51
N LYS A 62 -20.00 -3.49 -2.15
CA LYS A 62 -21.23 -4.23 -2.25
C LYS A 62 -21.70 -4.67 -0.88
N GLU A 63 -20.79 -5.19 -0.09
CA GLU A 63 -21.10 -5.63 1.24
C GLU A 63 -21.55 -4.45 2.11
N SER A 64 -20.94 -3.31 1.94
CA SER A 64 -21.33 -2.11 2.65
C SER A 64 -22.79 -1.79 2.34
N GLY A 65 -23.18 -1.87 1.09
CA GLY A 65 -24.55 -1.62 0.71
C GLY A 65 -25.52 -2.58 1.35
N GLU A 66 -25.14 -3.84 1.43
CA GLU A 66 -25.98 -4.86 2.04
C GLU A 66 -26.17 -4.57 3.53
N LYS A 67 -25.11 -4.19 4.20
CA LYS A 67 -25.20 -3.89 5.62
C LYS A 67 -26.10 -2.66 5.85
N ARG A 68 -26.01 -1.70 4.97
CA ARG A 68 -26.82 -0.50 5.11
C ARG A 68 -28.29 -0.83 4.90
N GLN A 69 -28.59 -1.69 3.98
CA GLN A 69 -29.94 -2.11 3.76
C GLN A 69 -30.50 -2.83 4.96
N ASN A 70 -29.67 -3.50 5.72
CA ASN A 70 -30.08 -4.22 6.89
C ASN A 70 -30.10 -3.34 8.13
N GLY A 71 -29.78 -2.09 8.01
CA GLY A 71 -29.80 -1.18 9.13
C GLY A 71 -28.51 -1.10 9.93
N ASP A 72 -27.50 -1.83 9.50
CA ASP A 72 -26.23 -1.85 10.20
C ASP A 72 -25.34 -0.76 9.61
N ASN A 73 -25.64 0.47 9.91
CA ASN A 73 -24.96 1.60 9.33
C ASN A 73 -23.51 1.70 9.76
N ARG A 74 -23.20 1.31 10.96
CA ARG A 74 -21.85 1.40 11.42
C ARG A 74 -20.95 0.45 10.65
N ARG A 75 -21.42 -0.78 10.47
CA ARG A 75 -20.64 -1.74 9.71
C ARG A 75 -20.56 -1.32 8.25
N ALA A 76 -21.63 -0.75 7.73
CA ALA A 76 -21.61 -0.26 6.36
C ALA A 76 -20.56 0.81 6.19
N ASP A 77 -20.42 1.70 7.14
CA ASP A 77 -19.43 2.77 7.06
C ASP A 77 -18.02 2.22 7.13
N GLU A 78 -17.80 1.22 7.96
CA GLU A 78 -16.48 0.59 8.06
C GLU A 78 -16.09 -0.07 6.75
N LEU A 79 -17.03 -0.77 6.15
CA LEU A 79 -16.74 -1.45 4.89
C LEU A 79 -16.56 -0.44 3.77
N GLY A 80 -17.30 0.64 3.79
CA GLY A 80 -17.13 1.68 2.81
C GLY A 80 -15.76 2.34 2.90
N ALA A 81 -15.30 2.57 4.10
CA ALA A 81 -13.97 3.14 4.30
C ALA A 81 -12.90 2.18 3.81
N ALA A 82 -13.07 0.90 4.08
CA ALA A 82 -12.11 -0.10 3.61
C ALA A 82 -12.13 -0.16 2.10
N SER A 83 -13.30 -0.06 1.49
CA SER A 83 -13.41 -0.04 0.05
C SER A 83 -12.61 1.11 -0.54
N LEU A 84 -12.71 2.27 0.07
CA LEU A 84 -12.00 3.42 -0.40
C LEU A 84 -10.50 3.23 -0.31
N PHE A 85 -10.04 2.65 0.78
CA PHE A 85 -8.63 2.36 0.94
C PHE A 85 -8.12 1.49 -0.20
N PHE A 86 -8.82 0.43 -0.53
CA PHE A 86 -8.37 -0.49 -1.57
C PHE A 86 -8.52 0.15 -2.95
N SER A 87 -9.48 1.01 -3.14
CA SER A 87 -9.62 1.74 -4.37
C SER A 87 -8.42 2.68 -4.58
N ASP A 88 -7.97 3.31 -3.52
CA ASP A 88 -6.79 4.17 -3.59
C ASP A 88 -5.55 3.35 -3.90
N GLN A 89 -5.42 2.18 -3.33
CA GLN A 89 -4.29 1.31 -3.62
C GLN A 89 -4.31 0.90 -5.09
N ALA A 90 -5.47 0.58 -5.62
CA ALA A 90 -5.58 0.20 -7.02
C ALA A 90 -5.15 1.37 -7.91
N ALA A 91 -5.55 2.57 -7.57
CA ALA A 91 -5.20 3.74 -8.34
C ALA A 91 -3.71 4.01 -8.29
N ASN A 92 -3.09 3.78 -7.15
CA ASN A 92 -1.66 3.97 -7.00
C ASN A 92 -0.88 3.00 -7.87
N TYR A 93 -1.30 1.76 -7.91
CA TYR A 93 -0.64 0.77 -8.78
C TYR A 93 -0.85 1.14 -10.24
N ALA A 94 -2.02 1.64 -10.60
CA ALA A 94 -2.29 2.02 -11.97
C ALA A 94 -1.45 3.23 -12.37
N THR A 95 -1.25 4.16 -11.47
CA THR A 95 -0.42 5.32 -11.73
C THR A 95 1.02 4.90 -11.96
N ASN A 96 1.49 3.99 -11.14
CA ASN A 96 2.86 3.48 -11.30
C ASN A 96 3.00 2.72 -12.60
N PHE A 97 2.01 1.99 -12.99
CA PHE A 97 2.04 1.28 -14.25
C PHE A 97 2.16 2.29 -15.39
N GLN A 98 1.41 3.36 -15.35
CA GLN A 98 1.48 4.36 -16.37
C GLN A 98 2.85 5.02 -16.41
N ALA A 99 3.41 5.29 -15.26
CA ALA A 99 4.70 5.98 -15.20
C ALA A 99 5.86 5.14 -15.68
N TYR A 100 5.83 3.84 -15.38
CA TYR A 100 7.02 3.00 -15.61
C TYR A 100 6.81 1.92 -16.65
N CYS A 101 5.59 1.71 -17.08
CA CYS A 101 5.29 0.61 -18.00
C CYS A 101 4.68 1.06 -19.29
N HIS A 102 4.17 2.25 -19.33
CA HIS A 102 3.54 2.71 -20.53
C HIS A 102 4.57 3.20 -21.48
N LYS A 103 4.52 2.78 -22.69
CA LYS A 103 5.45 3.23 -23.62
C LYS A 103 4.93 4.21 -24.49
#